data_55e5feb0f793d531c446e6a6b2d87ea3
#
_entry.id   55e5feb0f793d531c446e6a6b2d87ea3
#
_cell.length_a   1.000
_cell.length_b   1.000
_cell.length_c   1.000
_cell.angle_alpha   90.00
_cell.angle_beta   90.00
_cell.angle_gamma   90.00
#
_symmetry.space_group_name_H-M   'P 1'
#
loop_
_entity.id
_entity.type
_entity.pdbx_description
1 polymer ?
#
loop_
_entity_poly.entity_id
_entity_poly.type
_entity_poly.pdbx_seq_one_letter_code
_entity_poly.pdbx_strand_id
1 'polypeptide(L)'
;PNKDGILYNMRAGNTVAGLAARYRIPVEKILAENSLINPDFVPVGELVFIPDAKPQNIFDGYLWPVGSRRITSGFGWRRSPFNGDYREFHKGIDIAARYQSVKSTKYGKVTFSGWMGGYGYAVIIAHPGGWKSLYGHLSRIYVKEGQYVKQGQVIAKSGNTGRSTGPHLHFELIKQGGHTNPRKYLKK
;
A
#
# COMPACT_ATOMS: atom_id res chain seq x y z
N PRO A 1 19.48 21.25 -25.63
CA PRO A 1 18.16 20.68 -25.96
C PRO A 1 17.42 20.37 -24.66
N ASN A 2 16.20 20.93 -24.50
CA ASN A 2 15.34 20.55 -23.39
C ASN A 2 15.05 19.05 -23.51
N LYS A 3 15.62 18.23 -22.60
CA LYS A 3 15.29 16.82 -22.53
C LYS A 3 13.93 16.70 -21.83
N ASP A 4 12.98 16.04 -22.45
CA ASP A 4 11.70 15.72 -21.81
C ASP A 4 11.92 14.80 -20.62
N GLY A 5 11.37 15.14 -19.47
CA GLY A 5 11.52 14.36 -18.25
C GLY A 5 11.15 15.16 -17.01
N ILE A 6 11.34 14.56 -15.83
CA ILE A 6 11.13 15.21 -14.53
C ILE A 6 12.39 15.11 -13.67
N LEU A 7 12.66 16.15 -12.89
CA LEU A 7 13.61 16.10 -11.79
C LEU A 7 12.91 15.59 -10.53
N TYR A 8 13.39 14.49 -9.98
CA TYR A 8 12.85 13.86 -8.79
C TYR A 8 13.82 14.01 -7.62
N ASN A 9 13.35 14.59 -6.52
CA ASN A 9 14.13 14.70 -5.30
C ASN A 9 14.03 13.37 -4.53
N MET A 10 15.16 12.69 -4.32
CA MET A 10 15.23 11.42 -3.60
C MET A 10 14.86 11.59 -2.14
N ARG A 11 13.97 10.76 -1.66
CA ARG A 11 13.50 10.72 -0.27
C ARG A 11 13.94 9.42 0.39
N ALA A 12 13.94 9.40 1.71
CA ALA A 12 14.26 8.19 2.46
C ALA A 12 13.40 6.99 1.98
N GLY A 13 14.07 5.89 1.67
CA GLY A 13 13.45 4.68 1.13
C GLY A 13 13.17 4.68 -0.38
N ASN A 14 13.54 5.74 -1.12
CA ASN A 14 13.52 5.70 -2.57
C ASN A 14 14.77 4.99 -3.11
N THR A 15 14.58 4.27 -4.22
CA THR A 15 15.65 3.66 -5.01
C THR A 15 15.44 3.99 -6.48
N VAL A 16 16.50 3.96 -7.28
CA VAL A 16 16.38 4.16 -8.74
C VAL A 16 15.47 3.10 -9.36
N ALA A 17 15.60 1.85 -8.91
CA ALA A 17 14.72 0.76 -9.35
C ALA A 17 13.24 1.02 -8.99
N GLY A 18 12.98 1.60 -7.82
CA GLY A 18 11.65 2.03 -7.41
C GLY A 18 11.07 3.13 -8.30
N LEU A 19 11.90 4.12 -8.67
CA LEU A 19 11.52 5.18 -9.61
C LEU A 19 11.29 4.62 -11.03
N ALA A 20 12.18 3.76 -11.51
CA ALA A 20 12.05 3.08 -12.81
C ALA A 20 10.71 2.32 -12.91
N ALA A 21 10.39 1.55 -11.90
CA ALA A 21 9.11 0.86 -11.82
C ALA A 21 7.90 1.81 -11.74
N ARG A 22 8.04 2.92 -11.01
CA ARG A 22 7.00 3.94 -10.84
C ARG A 22 6.67 4.64 -12.15
N TYR A 23 7.71 5.06 -12.89
CA TYR A 23 7.54 5.84 -14.11
C TYR A 23 7.51 4.97 -15.37
N ARG A 24 7.68 3.65 -15.23
CA ARG A 24 7.74 2.66 -16.33
C ARG A 24 8.88 2.95 -17.31
N ILE A 25 10.01 3.37 -16.78
CA ILE A 25 11.23 3.69 -17.52
C ILE A 25 12.29 2.65 -17.19
N PRO A 26 13.07 2.15 -18.14
CA PRO A 26 14.19 1.24 -17.85
C PRO A 26 15.18 1.87 -16.86
N VAL A 27 15.67 1.07 -15.91
CA VAL A 27 16.65 1.53 -14.90
C VAL A 27 17.89 2.09 -15.58
N GLU A 28 18.37 1.40 -16.61
CA GLU A 28 19.57 1.74 -17.39
C GLU A 28 19.45 3.14 -18.01
N LYS A 29 18.25 3.52 -18.45
CA LYS A 29 18.00 4.84 -19.02
C LYS A 29 18.09 5.95 -17.96
N ILE A 30 17.57 5.69 -16.75
CA ILE A 30 17.71 6.64 -15.64
C ILE A 30 19.18 6.78 -15.24
N LEU A 31 19.91 5.66 -15.14
CA LEU A 31 21.33 5.66 -14.77
C LEU A 31 22.17 6.44 -15.77
N ALA A 32 22.00 6.17 -17.06
CA ALA A 32 22.74 6.83 -18.12
C ALA A 32 22.52 8.36 -18.15
N GLU A 33 21.30 8.81 -17.95
CA GLU A 33 20.95 10.24 -17.97
C GLU A 33 21.40 11.01 -16.73
N ASN A 34 21.71 10.32 -15.64
CA ASN A 34 22.15 10.93 -14.38
C ASN A 34 23.63 10.66 -14.06
N SER A 35 24.35 9.95 -14.94
CA SER A 35 25.73 9.52 -14.68
C SER A 35 25.88 8.78 -13.33
N LEU A 36 24.86 8.05 -12.93
CA LEU A 36 24.85 7.31 -11.66
C LEU A 36 25.63 6.01 -11.83
N ILE A 37 26.63 5.80 -10.96
CA ILE A 37 27.48 4.61 -10.97
C ILE A 37 26.82 3.47 -10.19
N ASN A 38 26.07 3.80 -9.11
CA ASN A 38 25.42 2.80 -8.25
C ASN A 38 23.91 3.09 -8.13
N PRO A 39 23.06 2.23 -8.70
CA PRO A 39 21.61 2.40 -8.63
C PRO A 39 21.02 2.19 -7.21
N ASP A 40 21.75 1.48 -6.36
CA ASP A 40 21.29 1.11 -5.02
C ASP A 40 21.64 2.18 -3.98
N PHE A 41 22.52 3.11 -4.34
CA PHE A 41 22.96 4.17 -3.44
C PHE A 41 22.84 5.55 -4.07
N VAL A 42 21.67 6.18 -3.92
CA VAL A 42 21.47 7.60 -4.25
C VAL A 42 21.09 8.33 -2.97
N PRO A 43 21.85 9.35 -2.55
CA PRO A 43 21.60 10.07 -1.31
C PRO A 43 20.20 10.68 -1.23
N VAL A 44 19.67 10.79 -0.02
CA VAL A 44 18.45 11.56 0.23
C VAL A 44 18.72 13.04 -0.08
N GLY A 45 17.82 13.67 -0.82
CA GLY A 45 17.98 15.05 -1.28
C GLY A 45 18.62 15.17 -2.67
N GLU A 46 19.20 14.10 -3.21
CA GLU A 46 19.74 14.09 -4.57
C GLU A 46 18.65 14.26 -5.60
N LEU A 47 18.89 15.07 -6.63
CA LEU A 47 17.99 15.30 -7.75
C LEU A 47 18.30 14.29 -8.85
N VAL A 48 17.38 13.36 -9.10
CA VAL A 48 17.47 12.37 -10.16
C VAL A 48 16.57 12.80 -11.33
N PHE A 49 17.15 12.99 -12.50
CA PHE A 49 16.40 13.23 -13.73
C PHE A 49 15.81 11.91 -14.24
N ILE A 50 14.51 11.89 -14.45
CA ILE A 50 13.79 10.72 -14.97
C ILE A 50 13.38 11.06 -16.40
N PRO A 51 14.10 10.56 -17.41
CA PRO A 51 13.88 10.89 -18.80
C PRO A 51 12.50 10.36 -19.27
N ASP A 52 11.88 11.06 -20.20
CA ASP A 52 10.54 10.74 -20.76
C ASP A 52 9.42 10.61 -19.71
N ALA A 53 9.72 10.81 -18.44
CA ALA A 53 8.70 10.85 -17.42
C ALA A 53 7.83 12.08 -17.65
N LYS A 54 6.58 11.86 -17.92
CA LYS A 54 5.59 12.94 -17.84
C LYS A 54 5.29 13.19 -16.36
N PRO A 55 5.03 14.44 -15.94
CA PRO A 55 4.41 14.71 -14.66
C PRO A 55 3.17 13.82 -14.59
N GLN A 56 3.31 12.67 -13.99
CA GLN A 56 2.16 11.80 -13.85
C GLN A 56 1.23 12.55 -12.92
N ASN A 57 0.03 12.81 -13.37
CA ASN A 57 -1.13 12.72 -12.49
C ASN A 57 -1.12 11.29 -11.95
N ILE A 58 -0.09 10.99 -11.11
CA ILE A 58 -0.09 9.77 -10.31
C ILE A 58 -1.36 9.92 -9.55
N PHE A 59 -2.29 9.03 -9.84
CA PHE A 59 -3.49 8.93 -9.05
C PHE A 59 -3.01 8.79 -7.61
N ASP A 60 -2.94 9.93 -6.93
CA ASP A 60 -2.37 10.05 -5.59
C ASP A 60 -3.29 9.39 -4.54
N GLY A 61 -4.35 8.78 -5.04
CA GLY A 61 -5.30 7.99 -4.30
C GLY A 61 -4.83 6.55 -4.10
N TYR A 62 -5.61 5.84 -3.32
CA TYR A 62 -5.45 4.42 -3.03
C TYR A 62 -6.40 3.60 -3.90
N LEU A 63 -5.89 2.55 -4.56
CA LEU A 63 -6.73 1.59 -5.27
C LEU A 63 -7.54 0.76 -4.27
N TRP A 64 -8.69 0.25 -4.70
CA TRP A 64 -9.38 -0.77 -3.92
C TRP A 64 -8.51 -2.02 -3.80
N PRO A 65 -8.36 -2.55 -2.57
CA PRO A 65 -7.44 -3.68 -2.31
C PRO A 65 -7.96 -5.01 -2.86
N VAL A 66 -9.25 -5.10 -3.15
CA VAL A 66 -9.92 -6.27 -3.76
C VAL A 66 -10.85 -5.83 -4.88
N GLY A 67 -11.31 -6.78 -5.70
CA GLY A 67 -12.25 -6.48 -6.80
C GLY A 67 -13.62 -6.00 -6.32
N SER A 68 -14.05 -6.45 -5.15
CA SER A 68 -15.30 -6.01 -4.52
C SER A 68 -15.16 -4.59 -3.97
N ARG A 69 -16.23 -3.80 -4.13
CA ARG A 69 -16.39 -2.48 -3.47
C ARG A 69 -17.48 -2.49 -2.40
N ARG A 70 -18.08 -3.67 -2.12
CA ARG A 70 -19.12 -3.84 -1.12
C ARG A 70 -18.50 -3.80 0.28
N ILE A 71 -18.79 -2.74 1.03
CA ILE A 71 -18.39 -2.59 2.43
C ILE A 71 -19.43 -3.27 3.30
N THR A 72 -19.01 -4.18 4.15
CA THR A 72 -19.85 -4.91 5.11
C THR A 72 -19.83 -4.26 6.48
N SER A 73 -18.76 -3.54 6.83
CA SER A 73 -18.68 -2.74 8.04
C SER A 73 -17.82 -1.49 7.84
N GLY A 74 -18.32 -0.35 8.32
CA GLY A 74 -17.68 0.96 8.16
C GLY A 74 -16.66 1.27 9.26
N PHE A 75 -15.88 2.31 9.03
CA PHE A 75 -14.96 2.91 10.00
C PHE A 75 -15.73 3.68 11.08
N GLY A 76 -15.30 3.57 12.35
CA GLY A 76 -15.83 4.34 13.46
C GLY A 76 -16.51 3.48 14.54
N TRP A 77 -17.24 4.14 15.43
CA TRP A 77 -17.94 3.48 16.52
C TRP A 77 -19.10 2.61 16.03
N ARG A 78 -19.09 1.32 16.40
CA ARG A 78 -20.12 0.34 16.05
C ARG A 78 -20.45 -0.57 17.23
N ARG A 79 -21.59 -1.25 17.20
CA ARG A 79 -21.82 -2.39 18.09
C ARG A 79 -20.84 -3.51 17.74
N SER A 80 -20.33 -4.18 18.76
CA SER A 80 -19.42 -5.33 18.55
C SER A 80 -20.13 -6.44 17.78
N PRO A 81 -19.55 -6.98 16.71
CA PRO A 81 -20.14 -8.11 15.98
C PRO A 81 -20.03 -9.44 16.75
N PHE A 82 -19.28 -9.49 17.87
CA PHE A 82 -19.07 -10.70 18.68
C PHE A 82 -19.91 -10.69 19.94
N ASN A 83 -20.05 -9.54 20.55
CA ASN A 83 -20.91 -9.31 21.69
C ASN A 83 -21.55 -7.93 21.51
N GLY A 84 -22.84 -7.91 21.16
CA GLY A 84 -23.62 -6.71 20.88
C GLY A 84 -23.82 -5.76 22.07
N ASP A 85 -23.40 -6.16 23.30
CA ASP A 85 -23.64 -5.41 24.52
C ASP A 85 -22.72 -4.19 24.68
N TYR A 86 -21.61 -4.13 23.92
CA TYR A 86 -20.70 -2.99 23.98
C TYR A 86 -20.38 -2.43 22.59
N ARG A 87 -19.96 -1.16 22.57
CA ARG A 87 -19.48 -0.47 21.36
C ARG A 87 -17.98 -0.61 21.27
N GLU A 88 -17.50 -0.86 20.05
CA GLU A 88 -16.08 -0.89 19.71
C GLU A 88 -15.78 0.12 18.59
N PHE A 89 -14.56 0.65 18.58
CA PHE A 89 -14.11 1.50 17.49
C PHE A 89 -13.46 0.67 16.39
N HIS A 90 -14.09 0.64 15.22
CA HIS A 90 -13.57 -0.05 14.04
C HIS A 90 -12.55 0.84 13.32
N LYS A 91 -11.29 0.44 13.36
CA LYS A 91 -10.14 1.23 12.87
C LYS A 91 -10.01 1.27 11.35
N GLY A 92 -10.84 0.51 10.63
CA GLY A 92 -10.80 0.36 9.18
C GLY A 92 -12.17 0.18 8.56
N ILE A 93 -12.21 -0.50 7.44
CA ILE A 93 -13.43 -0.97 6.78
C ILE A 93 -13.30 -2.47 6.52
N ASP A 94 -14.43 -3.17 6.60
CA ASP A 94 -14.52 -4.56 6.20
C ASP A 94 -15.13 -4.63 4.80
N ILE A 95 -14.47 -5.30 3.88
CA ILE A 95 -14.86 -5.40 2.47
C ILE A 95 -15.23 -6.86 2.18
N ALA A 96 -16.40 -7.11 1.60
CA ALA A 96 -16.82 -8.44 1.19
C ALA A 96 -15.81 -9.03 0.20
N ALA A 97 -15.05 -10.03 0.63
CA ALA A 97 -13.96 -10.62 -0.15
C ALA A 97 -13.72 -12.07 0.28
N ARG A 98 -14.52 -12.98 -0.25
CA ARG A 98 -14.37 -14.40 0.06
C ARG A 98 -13.22 -15.00 -0.76
N TYR A 99 -12.05 -15.18 -0.12
CA TYR A 99 -10.84 -15.78 -0.70
C TYR A 99 -10.40 -15.15 -2.03
N GLN A 100 -10.51 -13.83 -2.13
CA GLN A 100 -10.10 -13.05 -3.30
C GLN A 100 -8.62 -12.65 -3.20
N SER A 101 -8.01 -12.38 -4.36
CA SER A 101 -6.68 -11.76 -4.41
C SER A 101 -6.72 -10.36 -3.79
N VAL A 102 -5.83 -10.11 -2.83
CA VAL A 102 -5.63 -8.82 -2.19
C VAL A 102 -4.45 -8.13 -2.85
N LYS A 103 -4.66 -6.89 -3.27
CA LYS A 103 -3.66 -6.06 -3.97
C LYS A 103 -3.22 -4.91 -3.10
N SER A 104 -1.95 -4.52 -3.21
CA SER A 104 -1.44 -3.30 -2.59
C SER A 104 -2.17 -2.08 -3.14
N THR A 105 -2.74 -1.27 -2.26
CA THR A 105 -3.51 -0.07 -2.63
C THR A 105 -2.65 1.05 -3.19
N LYS A 106 -1.38 1.09 -2.80
CA LYS A 106 -0.35 2.04 -3.25
C LYS A 106 1.01 1.34 -3.24
N TYR A 107 2.01 1.85 -3.98
CA TYR A 107 3.37 1.33 -3.87
C TYR A 107 3.95 1.62 -2.47
N GLY A 108 4.86 0.77 -2.00
CA GLY A 108 5.48 0.94 -0.70
C GLY A 108 6.35 -0.22 -0.28
N LYS A 109 6.86 -0.16 0.96
CA LYS A 109 7.68 -1.20 1.58
C LYS A 109 6.83 -1.98 2.59
N VAL A 110 6.85 -3.30 2.51
CA VAL A 110 6.23 -4.19 3.52
C VAL A 110 6.99 -4.03 4.83
N THR A 111 6.29 -3.60 5.88
CA THR A 111 6.86 -3.41 7.22
C THR A 111 6.38 -4.46 8.22
N PHE A 112 5.41 -5.29 7.83
CA PHE A 112 4.96 -6.45 8.59
C PHE A 112 4.31 -7.46 7.65
N SER A 113 4.58 -8.75 7.88
CA SER A 113 3.98 -9.86 7.15
C SER A 113 3.93 -11.10 8.04
N GLY A 114 2.75 -11.47 8.57
CA GLY A 114 2.63 -12.59 9.50
C GLY A 114 1.34 -12.60 10.31
N TRP A 115 1.34 -13.32 11.45
CA TRP A 115 0.22 -13.37 12.39
C TRP A 115 0.22 -12.14 13.31
N MET A 116 -0.93 -11.48 13.44
CA MET A 116 -1.11 -10.25 14.23
C MET A 116 -2.36 -10.32 15.11
N GLY A 117 -2.36 -11.20 16.10
CA GLY A 117 -3.44 -11.31 17.09
C GLY A 117 -4.84 -11.33 16.48
N GLY A 118 -5.70 -10.40 16.88
CA GLY A 118 -7.08 -10.31 16.37
C GLY A 118 -7.21 -10.08 14.86
N TYR A 119 -6.20 -9.51 14.19
CA TYR A 119 -6.19 -9.36 12.74
C TYR A 119 -5.93 -10.67 11.98
N GLY A 120 -5.52 -11.76 12.68
CA GLY A 120 -5.09 -13.00 12.05
C GLY A 120 -3.83 -12.81 11.21
N TYR A 121 -3.72 -13.47 10.07
CA TYR A 121 -2.66 -13.15 9.11
C TYR A 121 -2.88 -11.75 8.54
N ALA A 122 -1.83 -10.93 8.61
CA ALA A 122 -1.87 -9.54 8.19
C ALA A 122 -0.61 -9.12 7.43
N VAL A 123 -0.78 -8.09 6.60
CA VAL A 123 0.31 -7.37 5.92
C VAL A 123 0.16 -5.90 6.22
N ILE A 124 1.27 -5.23 6.56
CA ILE A 124 1.34 -3.76 6.66
C ILE A 124 2.34 -3.25 5.64
N ILE A 125 1.94 -2.23 4.89
CA ILE A 125 2.78 -1.57 3.89
C ILE A 125 2.92 -0.10 4.25
N ALA A 126 4.17 0.36 4.38
CA ALA A 126 4.50 1.77 4.51
C ALA A 126 4.56 2.43 3.13
N HIS A 127 3.91 3.58 3.00
CA HIS A 127 3.83 4.39 1.79
C HIS A 127 4.49 5.75 2.01
N PRO A 128 4.84 6.49 0.94
CA PRO A 128 5.33 7.86 1.06
C PRO A 128 4.36 8.78 1.81
N GLY A 129 4.92 9.80 2.45
CA GLY A 129 4.15 10.81 3.17
C GLY A 129 3.60 10.36 4.53
N GLY A 130 4.22 9.34 5.15
CA GLY A 130 3.85 8.86 6.50
C GLY A 130 2.57 8.03 6.55
N TRP A 131 2.15 7.50 5.41
CA TRP A 131 0.99 6.62 5.30
C TRP A 131 1.36 5.15 5.46
N LYS A 132 0.43 4.38 6.01
CA LYS A 132 0.47 2.90 6.02
C LYS A 132 -0.88 2.34 5.61
N SER A 133 -0.88 1.17 4.99
CA SER A 133 -2.08 0.35 4.80
C SER A 133 -1.91 -0.98 5.53
N LEU A 134 -2.99 -1.45 6.16
CA LEU A 134 -3.08 -2.74 6.83
C LEU A 134 -4.15 -3.59 6.15
N TYR A 135 -3.81 -4.84 5.93
CA TYR A 135 -4.67 -5.87 5.32
C TYR A 135 -4.77 -7.03 6.31
N GLY A 136 -5.93 -7.27 6.89
CA GLY A 136 -6.17 -8.29 7.91
C GLY A 136 -7.09 -9.42 7.45
N HIS A 137 -7.22 -10.45 8.29
CA HIS A 137 -8.01 -11.68 8.11
C HIS A 137 -7.62 -12.48 6.87
N LEU A 138 -6.32 -12.41 6.47
CA LEU A 138 -5.81 -13.07 5.27
C LEU A 138 -5.77 -14.59 5.46
N SER A 139 -5.98 -15.34 4.37
CA SER A 139 -5.79 -16.79 4.35
C SER A 139 -4.38 -17.19 3.90
N ARG A 140 -3.73 -16.35 3.09
CA ARG A 140 -2.37 -16.59 2.59
C ARG A 140 -1.68 -15.26 2.29
N ILE A 141 -0.39 -15.18 2.60
CA ILE A 141 0.47 -14.04 2.30
C ILE A 141 1.47 -14.43 1.21
N TYR A 142 1.76 -13.53 0.27
CA TYR A 142 2.67 -13.75 -0.87
C TYR A 142 3.90 -12.86 -0.82
N VAL A 143 3.98 -11.95 0.16
CA VAL A 143 5.08 -10.99 0.32
C VAL A 143 5.72 -11.17 1.68
N LYS A 144 6.97 -10.73 1.82
CA LYS A 144 7.73 -10.77 3.07
C LYS A 144 8.11 -9.36 3.54
N GLU A 145 8.37 -9.22 4.83
CA GLU A 145 8.89 -7.98 5.40
C GLU A 145 10.16 -7.52 4.69
N GLY A 146 10.30 -6.20 4.51
CA GLY A 146 11.37 -5.58 3.76
C GLY A 146 11.14 -5.47 2.24
N GLN A 147 10.21 -6.25 1.68
CA GLN A 147 9.93 -6.27 0.24
C GLN A 147 9.24 -4.98 -0.21
N TYR A 148 9.67 -4.43 -1.36
CA TYR A 148 8.95 -3.37 -2.04
C TYR A 148 7.86 -3.94 -2.95
N VAL A 149 6.70 -3.30 -2.95
CA VAL A 149 5.54 -3.69 -3.76
C VAL A 149 5.02 -2.54 -4.60
N LYS A 150 4.56 -2.84 -5.80
CA LYS A 150 3.92 -1.87 -6.70
C LYS A 150 2.46 -1.67 -6.33
N GLN A 151 1.89 -0.52 -6.67
CA GLN A 151 0.44 -0.32 -6.61
C GLN A 151 -0.28 -1.34 -7.50
N GLY A 152 -1.30 -2.01 -6.97
CA GLY A 152 -2.05 -3.05 -7.68
C GLY A 152 -1.37 -4.43 -7.69
N GLN A 153 -0.15 -4.57 -7.15
CA GLN A 153 0.50 -5.88 -7.01
C GLN A 153 -0.28 -6.77 -6.06
N VAL A 154 -0.48 -8.04 -6.42
CA VAL A 154 -1.07 -9.05 -5.53
C VAL A 154 -0.09 -9.34 -4.40
N ILE A 155 -0.54 -9.18 -3.15
CA ILE A 155 0.26 -9.32 -1.93
C ILE A 155 -0.22 -10.45 -1.03
N ALA A 156 -1.50 -10.83 -1.14
CA ALA A 156 -2.12 -11.83 -0.28
C ALA A 156 -3.42 -12.38 -0.90
N LYS A 157 -4.04 -13.30 -0.17
CA LYS A 157 -5.41 -13.79 -0.39
C LYS A 157 -6.25 -13.49 0.86
N SER A 158 -7.43 -12.91 0.70
CA SER A 158 -8.37 -12.67 1.79
C SER A 158 -8.85 -14.00 2.40
N GLY A 159 -9.37 -13.96 3.61
CA GLY A 159 -9.77 -15.16 4.31
C GLY A 159 -10.68 -14.89 5.50
N ASN A 160 -10.49 -15.66 6.57
CA ASN A 160 -11.28 -15.60 7.80
C ASN A 160 -10.43 -15.92 9.03
N THR A 161 -9.15 -15.50 9.05
CA THR A 161 -8.24 -15.76 10.16
C THR A 161 -8.34 -14.70 11.24
N GLY A 162 -7.95 -15.03 12.47
CA GLY A 162 -8.05 -14.14 13.62
C GLY A 162 -9.50 -13.96 14.11
N ARG A 163 -9.80 -12.77 14.65
CA ARG A 163 -11.12 -12.43 15.20
C ARG A 163 -12.07 -11.94 14.08
N SER A 164 -12.67 -12.86 13.37
CA SER A 164 -13.55 -12.61 12.22
C SER A 164 -14.80 -13.47 12.29
N THR A 165 -15.95 -12.91 11.89
CA THR A 165 -17.24 -13.60 11.87
C THR A 165 -17.54 -14.29 10.53
N GLY A 166 -16.71 -14.11 9.51
CA GLY A 166 -16.85 -14.71 8.19
C GLY A 166 -15.84 -14.16 7.18
N PRO A 167 -15.68 -14.79 6.01
CA PRO A 167 -14.67 -14.39 5.03
C PRO A 167 -14.85 -12.96 4.52
N HIS A 168 -13.85 -12.09 4.81
CA HIS A 168 -13.81 -10.71 4.34
C HIS A 168 -12.35 -10.20 4.35
N LEU A 169 -12.13 -9.00 3.85
CA LEU A 169 -10.88 -8.26 4.04
C LEU A 169 -11.12 -7.12 5.03
N HIS A 170 -10.41 -7.12 6.14
CA HIS A 170 -10.27 -5.95 6.98
C HIS A 170 -9.17 -5.05 6.41
N PHE A 171 -9.50 -3.77 6.16
CA PHE A 171 -8.60 -2.82 5.51
C PHE A 171 -8.52 -1.50 6.28
N GLU A 172 -7.29 -1.07 6.60
CA GLU A 172 -7.04 0.21 7.28
C GLU A 172 -6.12 1.11 6.46
N LEU A 173 -6.33 2.41 6.59
CA LEU A 173 -5.38 3.45 6.22
C LEU A 173 -4.99 4.25 7.47
N ILE A 174 -3.69 4.36 7.68
CA ILE A 174 -3.08 5.00 8.84
C ILE A 174 -2.20 6.14 8.35
N LYS A 175 -2.38 7.33 8.87
CA LYS A 175 -1.55 8.51 8.56
C LYS A 175 -0.89 9.01 9.83
N GLN A 176 0.45 9.04 9.85
CA GLN A 176 1.24 9.52 11.00
C GLN A 176 0.79 8.88 12.33
N GLY A 177 0.49 7.58 12.32
CA GLY A 177 0.03 6.82 13.49
C GLY A 177 -1.48 6.89 13.77
N GLY A 178 -2.23 7.81 13.16
CA GLY A 178 -3.67 7.94 13.33
C GLY A 178 -4.46 7.13 12.29
N HIS A 179 -5.47 6.36 12.73
CA HIS A 179 -6.38 5.65 11.83
C HIS A 179 -7.31 6.63 11.11
N THR A 180 -7.51 6.44 9.82
CA THR A 180 -8.35 7.29 8.98
C THR A 180 -9.46 6.47 8.32
N ASN A 181 -10.57 7.12 7.95
CA ASN A 181 -11.62 6.44 7.18
C ASN A 181 -11.12 6.14 5.76
N PRO A 182 -10.90 4.87 5.37
CA PRO A 182 -10.35 4.53 4.06
C PRO A 182 -11.20 4.99 2.88
N ARG A 183 -12.53 5.07 3.05
CA ARG A 183 -13.44 5.51 1.98
C ARG A 183 -13.15 6.89 1.42
N LYS A 184 -12.52 7.77 2.22
CA LYS A 184 -12.17 9.14 1.80
C LYS A 184 -11.03 9.15 0.78
N TYR A 185 -10.24 8.09 0.71
CA TYR A 185 -8.98 8.03 -0.05
C TYR A 185 -8.99 6.97 -1.16
N LEU A 186 -9.89 5.99 -1.08
CA LEU A 186 -10.04 4.96 -2.12
C LEU A 186 -10.61 5.57 -3.41
N LYS A 187 -10.10 5.11 -4.56
CA LYS A 187 -10.54 5.55 -5.90
C LYS A 187 -12.06 5.36 -6.04
N LYS A 188 -12.75 6.41 -6.45
CA LYS A 188 -14.16 6.37 -6.82
C LYS A 188 -14.41 5.49 -8.05
#